data_6594c2bd0970021add2935d0cdaeef16
#
_entry.id   6594c2bd0970021add2935d0cdaeef16
#
_cell.length_a   1.000
_cell.length_b   1.000
_cell.length_c   1.000
_cell.angle_alpha   90.00
_cell.angle_beta   90.00
_cell.angle_gamma   90.00
#
_symmetry.space_group_name_H-M   'P 1'
#
loop_
_entity.id
_entity.type
_entity.pdbx_description
1 polymer ?
#
loop_
_entity_poly.entity_id
_entity_poly.type
_entity_poly.pdbx_seq_one_letter_code
_entity_poly.pdbx_strand_id
1 'polypeptide(L)'
;MPQYSEHKKLTATELNSLMAMAIQQSFNAIVITDACFENNGPHILFCNPAFCEMTGYSEEELIGQSPRILQGPATDLTVIQELKDCISQGLFFHNNTINYRKDKTPYDVEWNISPIKNETGKITHFVSVQRDITEKNESLKYQAMLVAAINTTPDTIVITDDQTKIKFMNHAAEELSGYTLADLKDEPITKLYPHDQKLIELQRVKNQDTENKDHVYEKHFLELVSSPLKDRNGTITHNVSIGRNINHHIEIKSQLEEWANYDSLTSIFNRRYGEHLLDTIQKDMCNEDNSCCVLLADIDYFKTINDTHGHALGDKVLQQVMHELSKNLRSKDTLIRWGGDEILIVLPSIKLDSALKMADRLRTVIESCKFPRIEEVTMSFGVVTWKRKELKTSVLRRADEQLYLAKANGRNCISPHSVP
;
A
#
# COMPACT_ATOMS: atom_id res chain seq x y z
N MET A 1 -30.35 62.12 17.75
CA MET A 1 -30.04 62.10 16.32
C MET A 1 -28.65 62.69 16.13
N PRO A 2 -27.65 62.04 15.65
CA PRO A 2 -26.36 62.59 15.31
C PRO A 2 -26.55 63.45 14.04
N GLN A 3 -26.14 64.70 14.10
CA GLN A 3 -26.08 65.60 12.95
C GLN A 3 -25.12 65.04 11.91
N TYR A 4 -25.62 64.71 10.73
CA TYR A 4 -24.79 64.43 9.52
C TYR A 4 -24.07 65.74 9.21
N SER A 5 -22.74 65.79 9.43
CA SER A 5 -21.89 66.91 9.02
C SER A 5 -21.95 67.00 7.49
N GLU A 6 -22.23 68.28 7.02
CA GLU A 6 -22.12 68.60 5.60
C GLU A 6 -20.80 68.14 5.04
N HIS A 7 -20.86 67.19 4.07
CA HIS A 7 -19.68 66.73 3.35
C HIS A 7 -19.09 67.89 2.55
N LYS A 8 -18.02 68.45 3.07
CA LYS A 8 -17.25 69.48 2.39
C LYS A 8 -16.74 68.87 1.08
N LYS A 9 -17.20 69.30 -0.10
CA LYS A 9 -16.66 68.89 -1.40
C LYS A 9 -15.21 69.33 -1.47
N LEU A 10 -14.32 68.36 -1.68
CA LEU A 10 -12.90 68.63 -1.88
C LEU A 10 -12.68 69.47 -3.12
N THR A 11 -11.79 70.45 -3.03
CA THR A 11 -11.32 71.15 -4.24
C THR A 11 -10.57 70.28 -5.16
N ALA A 12 -10.47 70.56 -6.43
CA ALA A 12 -9.72 69.79 -7.42
C ALA A 12 -8.24 69.54 -6.98
N THR A 13 -7.64 70.54 -6.35
CA THR A 13 -6.27 70.44 -5.83
C THR A 13 -6.18 69.56 -4.61
N GLU A 14 -7.12 69.62 -3.68
CA GLU A 14 -7.16 68.66 -2.53
C GLU A 14 -7.41 67.24 -3.01
N LEU A 15 -8.29 67.00 -3.98
CA LEU A 15 -8.58 65.70 -4.54
C LEU A 15 -7.36 65.12 -5.26
N ASN A 16 -6.65 65.90 -6.07
CA ASN A 16 -5.43 65.49 -6.76
C ASN A 16 -4.32 65.09 -5.76
N SER A 17 -4.16 65.87 -4.68
CA SER A 17 -3.20 65.59 -3.62
C SER A 17 -3.53 64.26 -2.91
N LEU A 18 -4.79 64.04 -2.58
CA LEU A 18 -5.24 62.81 -1.94
C LEU A 18 -5.08 61.57 -2.86
N MET A 19 -5.39 61.73 -4.15
CA MET A 19 -5.17 60.67 -5.14
C MET A 19 -3.69 60.32 -5.28
N ALA A 20 -2.80 61.32 -5.35
CA ALA A 20 -1.37 61.09 -5.39
C ALA A 20 -0.87 60.37 -4.14
N MET A 21 -1.32 60.79 -2.95
CA MET A 21 -0.98 60.10 -1.70
C MET A 21 -1.51 58.66 -1.66
N ALA A 22 -2.75 58.43 -2.11
CA ALA A 22 -3.33 57.06 -2.17
C ALA A 22 -2.55 56.14 -3.10
N ILE A 23 -2.09 56.62 -4.24
CA ILE A 23 -1.26 55.85 -5.17
C ILE A 23 0.12 55.55 -4.55
N GLN A 24 0.74 56.52 -3.90
CA GLN A 24 2.03 56.39 -3.22
C GLN A 24 1.98 55.39 -2.06
N GLN A 25 0.86 55.31 -1.32
CA GLN A 25 0.68 54.41 -0.18
C GLN A 25 0.02 53.08 -0.55
N SER A 26 -0.24 52.85 -1.83
CA SER A 26 -0.82 51.59 -2.29
C SER A 26 0.14 50.42 -2.08
N PHE A 27 -0.36 49.30 -1.52
CA PHE A 27 0.38 48.03 -1.43
C PHE A 27 0.56 47.34 -2.80
N ASN A 28 -0.30 47.66 -3.77
CA ASN A 28 -0.11 47.17 -5.14
C ASN A 28 0.95 48.00 -5.86
N ALA A 29 1.78 47.35 -6.62
CA ALA A 29 2.76 47.99 -7.49
C ALA A 29 2.02 48.74 -8.63
N ILE A 30 2.24 50.02 -8.76
CA ILE A 30 1.60 50.85 -9.79
C ILE A 30 2.67 51.51 -10.63
N VAL A 31 2.53 51.39 -11.93
CA VAL A 31 3.41 52.02 -12.94
C VAL A 31 2.55 52.70 -14.01
N ILE A 32 2.95 53.88 -14.43
CA ILE A 32 2.33 54.61 -15.54
C ILE A 32 3.37 54.79 -16.61
N THR A 33 2.99 54.51 -17.84
CA THR A 33 3.86 54.67 -19.03
C THR A 33 3.22 55.63 -20.02
N ASP A 34 4.05 56.17 -20.93
CA ASP A 34 3.56 56.81 -22.14
C ASP A 34 2.90 55.78 -23.07
N ALA A 35 2.32 56.25 -24.18
CA ALA A 35 1.74 55.43 -25.21
C ALA A 35 2.62 55.40 -26.49
N CYS A 36 3.93 55.64 -26.36
CA CYS A 36 4.88 55.60 -27.46
C CYS A 36 5.44 54.21 -27.62
N PHE A 37 5.24 53.59 -28.76
CA PHE A 37 5.80 52.25 -29.07
C PHE A 37 7.10 52.30 -29.89
N GLU A 38 7.49 53.52 -30.32
CA GLU A 38 8.77 53.79 -31.02
C GLU A 38 9.93 53.82 -30.02
N ASN A 39 11.16 53.71 -30.49
CA ASN A 39 12.38 53.82 -29.68
C ASN A 39 12.42 52.92 -28.42
N ASN A 40 11.97 51.67 -28.54
CA ASN A 40 11.92 50.72 -27.43
C ASN A 40 10.88 50.97 -26.33
N GLY A 41 9.94 51.94 -26.53
CA GLY A 41 8.85 52.22 -25.58
C GLY A 41 7.77 51.14 -25.49
N PRO A 42 6.75 51.30 -24.66
CA PRO A 42 6.42 52.52 -23.84
C PRO A 42 7.45 52.76 -22.74
N HIS A 43 7.57 54.01 -22.29
CA HIS A 43 8.52 54.42 -21.25
C HIS A 43 7.81 54.70 -19.95
N ILE A 44 8.42 54.33 -18.82
CA ILE A 44 7.91 54.56 -17.48
C ILE A 44 8.01 56.06 -17.15
N LEU A 45 6.87 56.68 -16.82
CA LEU A 45 6.77 58.05 -16.43
C LEU A 45 6.57 58.22 -14.92
N PHE A 46 6.00 57.18 -14.27
CA PHE A 46 5.75 57.15 -12.83
C PHE A 46 5.77 55.72 -12.34
N CYS A 47 6.28 55.51 -11.15
CA CYS A 47 6.11 54.29 -10.37
C CYS A 47 5.97 54.62 -8.88
N ASN A 48 5.17 53.83 -8.15
CA ASN A 48 5.02 54.00 -6.72
C ASN A 48 6.09 53.17 -5.95
N PRO A 49 6.28 53.43 -4.64
CA PRO A 49 7.24 52.69 -3.82
C PRO A 49 7.08 51.17 -3.88
N ALA A 50 5.83 50.64 -3.89
CA ALA A 50 5.57 49.21 -3.99
C ALA A 50 6.10 48.60 -5.29
N PHE A 51 6.10 49.34 -6.40
CA PHE A 51 6.70 48.88 -7.66
C PHE A 51 8.23 48.81 -7.55
N CYS A 52 8.86 49.78 -6.89
CA CYS A 52 10.30 49.75 -6.63
C CYS A 52 10.70 48.60 -5.72
N GLU A 53 9.97 48.37 -4.63
CA GLU A 53 10.20 47.26 -3.73
C GLU A 53 10.03 45.89 -4.44
N MET A 54 8.97 45.72 -5.21
CA MET A 54 8.69 44.51 -5.96
C MET A 54 9.76 44.17 -6.99
N THR A 55 10.28 45.18 -7.70
CA THR A 55 11.22 45.01 -8.81
C THR A 55 12.70 45.07 -8.38
N GLY A 56 12.98 45.68 -7.23
CA GLY A 56 14.33 45.92 -6.73
C GLY A 56 15.10 47.06 -7.41
N TYR A 57 14.43 47.81 -8.30
CA TYR A 57 14.98 49.04 -8.93
C TYR A 57 14.55 50.27 -8.16
N SER A 58 15.39 51.29 -8.15
CA SER A 58 14.97 52.61 -7.65
C SER A 58 14.10 53.35 -8.68
N GLU A 59 13.33 54.35 -8.24
CA GLU A 59 12.52 55.19 -9.12
C GLU A 59 13.39 55.83 -10.21
N GLU A 60 14.56 56.36 -9.83
CA GLU A 60 15.51 57.02 -10.74
C GLU A 60 16.01 56.06 -11.85
N GLU A 61 16.16 54.80 -11.54
CA GLU A 61 16.57 53.78 -12.51
C GLU A 61 15.43 53.32 -13.42
N LEU A 62 14.19 53.48 -13.00
CA LEU A 62 12.98 53.08 -13.74
C LEU A 62 12.45 54.13 -14.68
N ILE A 63 12.46 55.39 -14.24
CA ILE A 63 11.91 56.51 -15.02
C ILE A 63 12.65 56.62 -16.36
N GLY A 64 11.89 56.70 -17.46
CA GLY A 64 12.40 56.73 -18.80
C GLY A 64 12.83 55.38 -19.41
N GLN A 65 12.84 54.33 -18.60
CA GLN A 65 13.08 52.96 -19.09
C GLN A 65 11.79 52.29 -19.58
N SER A 66 11.96 51.29 -20.50
CA SER A 66 10.83 50.46 -20.86
C SER A 66 10.59 49.36 -19.78
N PRO A 67 9.33 49.03 -19.43
CA PRO A 67 9.03 47.90 -18.54
C PRO A 67 9.61 46.56 -19.05
N ARG A 68 10.05 46.48 -20.28
CA ARG A 68 10.74 45.29 -20.84
C ARG A 68 12.03 44.90 -20.12
N ILE A 69 12.64 45.83 -19.35
CA ILE A 69 13.81 45.51 -18.49
C ILE A 69 13.53 44.44 -17.46
N LEU A 70 12.24 44.21 -17.12
CA LEU A 70 11.80 43.16 -16.23
C LEU A 70 11.55 41.81 -16.90
N GLN A 71 11.67 41.75 -18.25
CA GLN A 71 11.51 40.50 -18.97
C GLN A 71 12.81 39.69 -18.98
N GLY A 72 12.69 38.37 -19.08
CA GLY A 72 13.84 37.47 -19.09
C GLY A 72 13.52 36.10 -19.72
N PRO A 73 14.40 35.10 -19.55
CA PRO A 73 14.30 33.84 -20.30
C PRO A 73 13.01 33.05 -20.09
N ALA A 74 12.38 33.14 -18.90
CA ALA A 74 11.14 32.43 -18.60
C ALA A 74 9.88 33.29 -18.78
N THR A 75 10.01 34.54 -19.30
CA THR A 75 8.84 35.37 -19.59
C THR A 75 8.07 34.76 -20.74
N ASP A 76 6.76 34.57 -20.58
CA ASP A 76 5.91 33.96 -21.61
C ASP A 76 5.70 34.92 -22.78
N LEU A 77 6.30 34.59 -23.95
CA LEU A 77 6.21 35.40 -25.15
C LEU A 77 4.79 35.43 -25.73
N THR A 78 3.95 34.46 -25.47
CA THR A 78 2.57 34.47 -25.93
C THR A 78 1.75 35.50 -25.16
N VAL A 79 1.95 35.59 -23.84
CA VAL A 79 1.36 36.64 -22.99
C VAL A 79 1.83 38.03 -23.39
N ILE A 80 3.13 38.18 -23.75
CA ILE A 80 3.68 39.45 -24.25
C ILE A 80 3.06 39.83 -25.59
N GLN A 81 2.78 38.87 -26.47
CA GLN A 81 2.14 39.16 -27.76
C GLN A 81 0.66 39.57 -27.53
N GLU A 82 -0.07 38.86 -26.70
CA GLU A 82 -1.46 39.25 -26.29
C GLU A 82 -1.50 40.65 -25.70
N LEU A 83 -0.54 40.99 -24.81
CA LEU A 83 -0.40 42.35 -24.27
C LEU A 83 -0.26 43.38 -25.38
N LYS A 84 0.65 43.18 -26.35
CA LYS A 84 0.86 44.09 -27.48
C LYS A 84 -0.43 44.29 -28.29
N ASP A 85 -1.13 43.19 -28.58
CA ASP A 85 -2.37 43.23 -29.33
C ASP A 85 -3.49 44.01 -28.59
N CYS A 86 -3.66 43.75 -27.30
CA CYS A 86 -4.61 44.47 -26.47
C CYS A 86 -4.32 45.94 -26.36
N ILE A 87 -3.08 46.34 -26.04
CA ILE A 87 -2.73 47.75 -25.86
C ILE A 87 -2.76 48.55 -27.20
N SER A 88 -2.43 47.90 -28.33
CA SER A 88 -2.53 48.53 -29.66
C SER A 88 -3.97 48.87 -30.04
N GLN A 89 -4.94 48.04 -29.56
CA GLN A 89 -6.38 48.27 -29.75
C GLN A 89 -7.00 49.15 -28.67
N GLY A 90 -6.22 49.57 -27.67
CA GLY A 90 -6.71 50.39 -26.54
C GLY A 90 -7.67 49.64 -25.66
N LEU A 91 -7.49 48.33 -25.50
CA LEU A 91 -8.24 47.46 -24.68
C LEU A 91 -7.57 47.24 -23.31
N PHE A 92 -8.36 46.86 -22.32
CA PHE A 92 -7.88 46.40 -21.02
C PHE A 92 -7.17 45.07 -21.19
N PHE A 93 -6.04 44.88 -20.48
CA PHE A 93 -5.29 43.63 -20.45
C PHE A 93 -5.16 43.10 -19.03
N HIS A 94 -5.41 41.82 -18.84
CA HIS A 94 -5.19 41.10 -17.58
C HIS A 94 -4.61 39.73 -17.89
N ASN A 95 -3.43 39.45 -17.36
CA ASN A 95 -2.78 38.14 -17.46
C ASN A 95 -1.66 38.07 -16.41
N ASN A 96 -0.96 36.95 -16.34
CA ASN A 96 0.21 36.74 -15.53
C ASN A 96 1.37 36.18 -16.34
N THR A 97 2.60 36.42 -15.89
CA THR A 97 3.81 35.87 -16.49
C THR A 97 4.95 35.90 -15.48
N ILE A 98 6.14 35.46 -15.89
CA ILE A 98 7.36 35.55 -15.09
C ILE A 98 8.14 36.82 -15.52
N ASN A 99 8.41 37.67 -14.53
CA ASN A 99 9.34 38.79 -14.64
C ASN A 99 10.59 38.53 -13.80
N TYR A 100 11.57 39.42 -13.94
CA TYR A 100 12.86 39.36 -13.24
C TYR A 100 13.13 40.66 -12.51
N ARG A 101 13.54 40.55 -11.24
CA ARG A 101 14.00 41.66 -10.44
C ARG A 101 15.36 42.17 -10.93
N LYS A 102 15.85 43.26 -10.36
CA LYS A 102 17.17 43.83 -10.66
C LYS A 102 18.33 42.80 -10.43
N ASP A 103 18.21 41.99 -9.40
CA ASP A 103 19.16 40.96 -9.03
C ASP A 103 19.04 39.68 -9.88
N LYS A 104 18.14 39.70 -10.91
CA LYS A 104 17.84 38.58 -11.80
C LYS A 104 17.04 37.44 -11.16
N THR A 105 16.51 37.58 -9.94
CA THR A 105 15.57 36.63 -9.39
C THR A 105 14.25 36.66 -10.14
N PRO A 106 13.70 35.51 -10.58
CA PRO A 106 12.40 35.46 -11.22
C PRO A 106 11.29 35.64 -10.19
N TYR A 107 10.17 36.22 -10.61
CA TYR A 107 8.94 36.32 -9.83
C TYR A 107 7.71 36.23 -10.71
N ASP A 108 6.65 35.60 -10.22
CA ASP A 108 5.36 35.55 -10.89
C ASP A 108 4.64 36.88 -10.71
N VAL A 109 4.33 37.55 -11.81
CA VAL A 109 3.61 38.83 -11.79
C VAL A 109 2.24 38.69 -12.42
N GLU A 110 1.22 39.24 -11.75
CA GLU A 110 -0.13 39.46 -12.28
C GLU A 110 -0.27 40.93 -12.70
N TRP A 111 -0.73 41.16 -13.92
CA TRP A 111 -0.87 42.51 -14.50
C TRP A 111 -2.31 42.84 -14.81
N ASN A 112 -2.69 44.06 -14.42
CA ASN A 112 -3.91 44.72 -14.88
C ASN A 112 -3.47 46.04 -15.57
N ILE A 113 -3.58 46.10 -16.89
CA ILE A 113 -3.13 47.25 -17.68
C ILE A 113 -4.34 47.91 -18.36
N SER A 114 -4.51 49.21 -18.11
CA SER A 114 -5.62 50.00 -18.65
C SER A 114 -5.10 51.19 -19.44
N PRO A 115 -5.69 51.51 -20.60
CA PRO A 115 -5.36 52.71 -21.35
C PRO A 115 -5.98 53.96 -20.72
N ILE A 116 -5.24 55.04 -20.68
CA ILE A 116 -5.74 56.40 -20.28
C ILE A 116 -5.91 57.19 -21.59
N LYS A 117 -7.12 57.72 -21.81
CA LYS A 117 -7.50 58.45 -23.01
C LYS A 117 -7.70 59.94 -22.67
N ASN A 118 -7.31 60.81 -23.60
CA ASN A 118 -7.63 62.24 -23.50
C ASN A 118 -9.08 62.53 -23.93
N GLU A 119 -9.50 63.81 -23.87
CA GLU A 119 -10.85 64.24 -24.24
C GLU A 119 -11.24 63.92 -25.69
N THR A 120 -10.29 63.74 -26.57
CA THR A 120 -10.51 63.37 -27.99
C THR A 120 -10.57 61.85 -28.19
N GLY A 121 -10.46 61.01 -27.10
CA GLY A 121 -10.46 59.57 -27.17
C GLY A 121 -9.13 58.95 -27.55
N LYS A 122 -8.07 59.75 -27.79
CA LYS A 122 -6.72 59.27 -28.10
C LYS A 122 -6.04 58.75 -26.82
N ILE A 123 -5.45 57.55 -26.89
CA ILE A 123 -4.66 56.98 -25.81
C ILE A 123 -3.40 57.80 -25.63
N THR A 124 -3.14 58.23 -24.43
CA THR A 124 -1.97 59.03 -24.06
C THR A 124 -1.02 58.31 -23.11
N HIS A 125 -1.56 57.42 -22.26
CA HIS A 125 -0.78 56.72 -21.28
C HIS A 125 -1.40 55.35 -21.05
N PHE A 126 -0.64 54.46 -20.38
CA PHE A 126 -1.15 53.21 -19.78
C PHE A 126 -0.87 53.23 -18.28
N VAL A 127 -1.83 52.81 -17.50
CA VAL A 127 -1.64 52.50 -16.06
C VAL A 127 -1.64 50.97 -15.90
N SER A 128 -0.61 50.49 -15.23
CA SER A 128 -0.49 49.06 -14.87
C SER A 128 -0.51 48.94 -13.35
N VAL A 129 -1.42 48.11 -12.83
CA VAL A 129 -1.43 47.66 -11.44
C VAL A 129 -0.90 46.22 -11.45
N GLN A 130 0.14 45.99 -10.69
CA GLN A 130 0.86 44.74 -10.66
C GLN A 130 0.89 44.12 -9.26
N ARG A 131 0.89 42.81 -9.19
CA ARG A 131 1.02 42.08 -7.94
C ARG A 131 2.00 40.96 -8.11
N ASP A 132 2.93 40.84 -7.18
CA ASP A 132 3.74 39.64 -7.02
C ASP A 132 2.89 38.51 -6.44
N ILE A 133 2.74 37.44 -7.18
CA ILE A 133 1.96 36.26 -6.80
C ILE A 133 2.84 35.01 -6.60
N THR A 134 4.15 35.18 -6.48
CA THR A 134 5.13 34.09 -6.36
C THR A 134 4.84 33.23 -5.15
N GLU A 135 4.74 33.81 -3.96
CA GLU A 135 4.47 33.09 -2.72
C GLU A 135 3.14 32.33 -2.77
N LYS A 136 2.10 32.98 -3.35
CA LYS A 136 0.80 32.32 -3.55
C LYS A 136 0.91 31.10 -4.46
N ASN A 137 1.59 31.25 -5.59
CA ASN A 137 1.76 30.17 -6.56
C ASN A 137 2.63 29.03 -6.01
N GLU A 138 3.70 29.34 -5.29
CA GLU A 138 4.53 28.35 -4.61
C GLU A 138 3.73 27.58 -3.55
N SER A 139 2.91 28.28 -2.75
CA SER A 139 2.05 27.63 -1.76
C SER A 139 1.04 26.69 -2.43
N LEU A 140 0.41 27.11 -3.53
CA LEU A 140 -0.53 26.27 -4.29
C LEU A 140 0.17 25.06 -4.93
N LYS A 141 1.37 25.25 -5.50
CA LYS A 141 2.19 24.15 -6.05
C LYS A 141 2.57 23.16 -4.97
N TYR A 142 2.98 23.65 -3.79
CA TYR A 142 3.33 22.78 -2.66
C TYR A 142 2.12 21.98 -2.16
N GLN A 143 0.95 22.63 -2.01
CA GLN A 143 -0.29 21.92 -1.65
C GLN A 143 -0.67 20.84 -2.67
N ALA A 144 -0.61 21.17 -3.97
CA ALA A 144 -0.89 20.21 -5.04
C ALA A 144 0.09 19.01 -5.02
N MET A 145 1.38 19.27 -4.75
CA MET A 145 2.39 18.24 -4.60
C MET A 145 2.09 17.31 -3.40
N LEU A 146 1.69 17.86 -2.26
CA LEU A 146 1.33 17.04 -1.09
C LEU A 146 0.12 16.15 -1.36
N VAL A 147 -0.93 16.69 -2.01
CA VAL A 147 -2.11 15.91 -2.39
C VAL A 147 -1.74 14.81 -3.39
N ALA A 148 -0.91 15.12 -4.38
CA ALA A 148 -0.42 14.12 -5.33
C ALA A 148 0.37 13.02 -4.62
N ALA A 149 1.27 13.36 -3.70
CA ALA A 149 2.05 12.39 -2.91
C ALA A 149 1.16 11.46 -2.09
N ILE A 150 0.11 12.01 -1.45
CA ILE A 150 -0.88 11.23 -0.68
C ILE A 150 -1.66 10.27 -1.61
N ASN A 151 -2.00 10.69 -2.82
CA ASN A 151 -2.74 9.87 -3.77
C ASN A 151 -1.89 8.80 -4.48
N THR A 152 -0.56 8.95 -4.49
CA THR A 152 0.34 7.94 -5.09
C THR A 152 0.78 6.85 -4.11
N THR A 153 0.54 7.01 -2.80
CA THR A 153 0.83 5.95 -1.83
C THR A 153 -0.11 4.76 -2.02
N PRO A 154 0.41 3.51 -1.95
CA PRO A 154 -0.43 2.31 -1.97
C PRO A 154 -1.21 2.08 -0.67
N ASP A 155 -0.83 2.75 0.43
CA ASP A 155 -1.55 2.68 1.70
C ASP A 155 -2.83 3.50 1.63
N THR A 156 -3.93 2.99 2.20
CA THR A 156 -5.18 3.74 2.29
C THR A 156 -5.03 4.87 3.31
N ILE A 157 -5.45 6.07 2.95
CA ILE A 157 -5.44 7.22 3.86
C ILE A 157 -6.85 7.80 3.92
N VAL A 158 -7.41 7.82 5.13
CA VAL A 158 -8.72 8.38 5.41
C VAL A 158 -8.59 9.42 6.51
N ILE A 159 -9.13 10.62 6.29
CA ILE A 159 -9.16 11.68 7.30
C ILE A 159 -10.60 11.93 7.72
N THR A 160 -10.82 11.93 9.03
CA THR A 160 -12.12 12.24 9.62
C THR A 160 -12.06 13.51 10.49
N ASP A 161 -13.20 14.13 10.73
CA ASP A 161 -13.32 15.17 11.76
C ASP A 161 -13.29 14.57 13.18
N ASP A 162 -13.48 15.41 14.19
CA ASP A 162 -13.56 15.03 15.61
C ASP A 162 -14.77 14.14 15.93
N GLN A 163 -15.80 14.15 15.06
CA GLN A 163 -16.99 13.30 15.16
C GLN A 163 -16.87 12.01 14.33
N THR A 164 -15.67 11.64 13.88
CA THR A 164 -15.38 10.46 13.05
C THR A 164 -16.04 10.45 11.67
N LYS A 165 -16.49 11.60 11.15
CA LYS A 165 -17.05 11.72 9.81
C LYS A 165 -15.93 11.89 8.77
N ILE A 166 -16.01 11.15 7.68
CA ILE A 166 -15.02 11.13 6.60
C ILE A 166 -15.00 12.50 5.89
N LYS A 167 -13.83 13.10 5.83
CA LYS A 167 -13.57 14.38 5.12
C LYS A 167 -12.67 14.19 3.90
N PHE A 168 -11.82 13.18 3.91
CA PHE A 168 -10.89 12.89 2.82
C PHE A 168 -10.62 11.38 2.73
N MET A 169 -10.48 10.90 1.50
CA MET A 169 -9.99 9.57 1.15
C MET A 169 -8.99 9.73 0.01
N ASN A 170 -7.86 9.04 0.08
CA ASN A 170 -6.93 8.99 -1.05
C ASN A 170 -7.39 7.93 -2.08
N HIS A 171 -6.77 7.95 -3.25
CA HIS A 171 -7.10 7.03 -4.34
C HIS A 171 -7.02 5.55 -3.94
N ALA A 172 -6.01 5.15 -3.15
CA ALA A 172 -5.88 3.78 -2.66
C ALA A 172 -7.07 3.36 -1.75
N ALA A 173 -7.59 4.29 -0.92
CA ALA A 173 -8.76 4.01 -0.09
C ALA A 173 -10.04 3.85 -0.94
N GLU A 174 -10.20 4.64 -1.99
CA GLU A 174 -11.32 4.50 -2.93
C GLU A 174 -11.23 3.20 -3.73
N GLU A 175 -10.05 2.89 -4.25
CA GLU A 175 -9.81 1.70 -5.05
C GLU A 175 -10.03 0.40 -4.24
N LEU A 176 -9.48 0.32 -3.03
CA LEU A 176 -9.60 -0.86 -2.17
C LEU A 176 -11.00 -1.06 -1.60
N SER A 177 -11.70 0.02 -1.27
CA SER A 177 -13.06 -0.07 -0.71
C SER A 177 -14.15 -0.18 -1.77
N GLY A 178 -13.89 0.33 -2.98
CA GLY A 178 -14.89 0.46 -4.04
C GLY A 178 -15.87 1.62 -3.87
N TYR A 179 -15.70 2.45 -2.81
CA TYR A 179 -16.47 3.68 -2.59
C TYR A 179 -15.64 4.89 -2.97
N THR A 180 -16.28 5.91 -3.54
CA THR A 180 -15.64 7.21 -3.76
C THR A 180 -15.79 8.12 -2.54
N LEU A 181 -14.95 9.16 -2.44
CA LEU A 181 -15.14 10.18 -1.41
C LEU A 181 -16.53 10.83 -1.49
N ALA A 182 -17.10 10.97 -2.70
CA ALA A 182 -18.43 11.54 -2.87
C ALA A 182 -19.53 10.68 -2.22
N ASP A 183 -19.37 9.35 -2.22
CA ASP A 183 -20.32 8.41 -1.62
C ASP A 183 -20.27 8.42 -0.08
N LEU A 184 -19.08 8.68 0.50
CA LEU A 184 -18.81 8.55 1.93
C LEU A 184 -18.51 9.87 2.63
N LYS A 185 -18.52 11.01 1.95
CA LYS A 185 -18.27 12.31 2.55
C LYS A 185 -19.30 12.60 3.64
N ASP A 186 -18.81 13.03 4.80
CA ASP A 186 -19.59 13.30 6.01
C ASP A 186 -20.30 12.10 6.63
N GLU A 187 -20.06 10.89 6.11
CA GLU A 187 -20.51 9.65 6.70
C GLU A 187 -19.51 9.14 7.77
N PRO A 188 -19.99 8.39 8.77
CA PRO A 188 -19.11 7.85 9.80
C PRO A 188 -18.10 6.85 9.19
N ILE A 189 -16.86 6.86 9.68
CA ILE A 189 -15.79 5.96 9.24
C ILE A 189 -16.16 4.48 9.43
N THR A 190 -17.11 4.17 10.30
CA THR A 190 -17.62 2.81 10.52
C THR A 190 -18.33 2.21 9.31
N LYS A 191 -18.74 3.02 8.33
CA LYS A 191 -19.22 2.54 7.03
C LYS A 191 -18.12 1.94 6.17
N LEU A 192 -16.90 2.45 6.32
CA LEU A 192 -15.72 1.98 5.60
C LEU A 192 -14.99 0.90 6.41
N TYR A 193 -14.80 1.14 7.71
CA TYR A 193 -14.12 0.25 8.64
C TYR A 193 -15.07 -0.14 9.78
N PRO A 194 -15.81 -1.25 9.65
CA PRO A 194 -16.94 -1.58 10.53
C PRO A 194 -16.56 -1.89 11.99
N HIS A 195 -15.28 -2.06 12.31
CA HIS A 195 -14.81 -2.36 13.66
C HIS A 195 -13.52 -1.58 13.99
N ASP A 196 -13.39 -1.18 15.24
CA ASP A 196 -12.18 -0.54 15.79
C ASP A 196 -11.06 -1.58 16.05
N GLN A 197 -10.67 -2.30 15.01
CA GLN A 197 -9.67 -3.37 15.05
C GLN A 197 -8.42 -2.93 14.29
N LYS A 198 -7.24 -3.35 14.77
CA LYS A 198 -5.97 -3.12 14.08
C LYS A 198 -5.86 -3.88 12.74
N LEU A 199 -6.62 -4.95 12.59
CA LEU A 199 -6.66 -5.76 11.38
C LEU A 199 -8.10 -5.79 10.85
N ILE A 200 -8.31 -5.29 9.65
CA ILE A 200 -9.61 -5.24 9.01
C ILE A 200 -9.60 -6.08 7.73
N GLU A 201 -10.65 -6.89 7.56
CA GLU A 201 -10.95 -7.57 6.32
C GLU A 201 -11.96 -6.73 5.54
N LEU A 202 -11.53 -6.19 4.39
CA LEU A 202 -12.42 -5.54 3.43
C LEU A 202 -12.79 -6.53 2.33
N GLN A 203 -14.06 -6.55 1.96
CA GLN A 203 -14.56 -7.35 0.83
C GLN A 203 -15.02 -6.41 -0.28
N ARG A 204 -14.37 -6.48 -1.43
CA ARG A 204 -14.76 -5.73 -2.61
C ARG A 204 -15.46 -6.64 -3.62
N VAL A 205 -16.54 -6.16 -4.22
CA VAL A 205 -17.18 -6.82 -5.37
C VAL A 205 -16.32 -6.55 -6.61
N LYS A 206 -15.68 -7.58 -7.16
CA LYS A 206 -14.72 -7.44 -8.28
C LYS A 206 -15.38 -7.23 -9.65
N ASN A 207 -16.64 -7.69 -9.84
CA ASN A 207 -17.37 -7.50 -11.09
C ASN A 207 -18.85 -7.37 -10.83
N GLN A 208 -19.44 -6.31 -11.37
CA GLN A 208 -20.89 -6.21 -11.63
C GLN A 208 -21.15 -6.69 -13.06
N ASP A 209 -20.89 -7.95 -13.37
CA ASP A 209 -21.46 -8.54 -14.58
C ASP A 209 -22.94 -8.78 -14.35
N THR A 210 -23.77 -8.02 -15.07
CA THR A 210 -25.23 -7.96 -14.93
C THR A 210 -25.94 -9.27 -15.31
N GLU A 211 -25.25 -10.28 -15.80
CA GLU A 211 -25.85 -11.54 -16.27
C GLU A 211 -25.56 -12.78 -15.39
N ASN A 212 -24.56 -12.74 -14.49
CA ASN A 212 -24.26 -13.87 -13.59
C ASN A 212 -24.31 -13.39 -12.14
N LYS A 213 -25.16 -14.02 -11.31
CA LYS A 213 -25.35 -13.69 -9.88
C LYS A 213 -24.19 -14.11 -8.97
N ASP A 214 -23.06 -14.57 -9.50
CA ASP A 214 -21.90 -14.94 -8.73
C ASP A 214 -20.99 -13.71 -8.55
N HIS A 215 -21.19 -12.98 -7.45
CA HIS A 215 -20.29 -11.91 -7.03
C HIS A 215 -18.96 -12.51 -6.58
N VAL A 216 -17.89 -12.27 -7.35
CA VAL A 216 -16.53 -12.59 -6.91
C VAL A 216 -16.07 -11.47 -5.97
N TYR A 217 -15.95 -11.80 -4.69
CA TYR A 217 -15.42 -10.90 -3.68
C TYR A 217 -13.90 -11.03 -3.59
N GLU A 218 -13.20 -9.92 -3.67
CA GLU A 218 -11.78 -9.84 -3.34
C GLU A 218 -11.62 -9.40 -1.89
N LYS A 219 -10.88 -10.20 -1.10
CA LYS A 219 -10.63 -9.92 0.30
C LYS A 219 -9.31 -9.17 0.45
N HIS A 220 -9.36 -8.04 1.11
CA HIS A 220 -8.18 -7.26 1.46
C HIS A 220 -8.04 -7.21 2.98
N PHE A 221 -6.86 -7.58 3.46
CA PHE A 221 -6.52 -7.43 4.88
C PHE A 221 -5.71 -6.14 5.05
N LEU A 222 -6.22 -5.24 5.88
CA LEU A 222 -5.57 -3.98 6.20
C LEU A 222 -5.10 -3.97 7.65
N GLU A 223 -3.84 -3.60 7.84
CA GLU A 223 -3.35 -3.19 9.15
C GLU A 223 -3.61 -1.69 9.31
N LEU A 224 -4.45 -1.31 10.30
CA LEU A 224 -4.88 0.07 10.52
C LEU A 224 -4.11 0.72 11.67
N VAL A 225 -3.65 1.95 11.40
CA VAL A 225 -3.09 2.85 12.41
C VAL A 225 -3.83 4.18 12.33
N SER A 226 -4.42 4.61 13.44
CA SER A 226 -5.10 5.90 13.53
C SER A 226 -4.35 6.84 14.46
N SER A 227 -4.23 8.11 14.06
CA SER A 227 -3.52 9.15 14.81
C SER A 227 -4.31 10.46 14.78
N PRO A 228 -4.45 11.15 15.92
CA PRO A 228 -5.13 12.42 15.99
C PRO A 228 -4.28 13.58 15.41
N LEU A 229 -4.90 14.45 14.63
CA LEU A 229 -4.35 15.75 14.24
C LEU A 229 -4.83 16.82 15.22
N LYS A 230 -3.89 17.59 15.77
CA LYS A 230 -4.16 18.64 16.75
C LYS A 230 -3.85 20.01 16.17
N ASP A 231 -4.64 20.99 16.57
CA ASP A 231 -4.38 22.40 16.30
C ASP A 231 -3.21 22.93 17.17
N ARG A 232 -2.90 24.24 17.01
CA ARG A 232 -1.84 24.90 17.78
C ARG A 232 -2.11 24.95 19.29
N ASN A 233 -3.36 24.75 19.71
CA ASN A 233 -3.81 24.77 21.11
C ASN A 233 -3.84 23.35 21.70
N GLY A 234 -3.51 22.30 20.91
CA GLY A 234 -3.54 20.90 21.32
C GLY A 234 -4.91 20.24 21.21
N THR A 235 -5.92 20.93 20.67
CA THR A 235 -7.26 20.37 20.45
C THR A 235 -7.27 19.45 19.23
N ILE A 236 -7.86 18.28 19.37
CA ILE A 236 -8.01 17.34 18.25
C ILE A 236 -9.05 17.91 17.28
N THR A 237 -8.64 18.15 16.05
CA THR A 237 -9.51 18.65 14.98
C THR A 237 -9.90 17.57 13.98
N HIS A 238 -9.01 16.62 13.74
CA HIS A 238 -9.19 15.53 12.79
C HIS A 238 -8.48 14.28 13.28
N ASN A 239 -8.81 13.13 12.68
CA ASN A 239 -8.06 11.90 12.84
C ASN A 239 -7.61 11.41 11.45
N VAL A 240 -6.37 10.91 11.36
CA VAL A 240 -5.85 10.27 10.16
C VAL A 240 -5.77 8.77 10.42
N SER A 241 -6.43 7.98 9.60
CA SER A 241 -6.35 6.52 9.59
C SER A 241 -5.58 6.07 8.35
N ILE A 242 -4.48 5.35 8.58
CA ILE A 242 -3.65 4.77 7.53
C ILE A 242 -3.82 3.26 7.57
N GLY A 243 -4.23 2.67 6.45
CA GLY A 243 -4.41 1.23 6.30
C GLY A 243 -3.43 0.66 5.28
N ARG A 244 -2.54 -0.21 5.76
CA ARG A 244 -1.59 -0.92 4.91
C ARG A 244 -2.17 -2.25 4.45
N ASN A 245 -2.21 -2.50 3.13
CA ASN A 245 -2.60 -3.80 2.60
C ASN A 245 -1.50 -4.84 2.90
N ILE A 246 -1.86 -5.89 3.66
CA ILE A 246 -0.94 -6.95 4.09
C ILE A 246 -1.20 -8.30 3.41
N ASN A 247 -2.04 -8.37 2.36
CA ASN A 247 -2.33 -9.63 1.66
C ASN A 247 -1.07 -10.35 1.23
N HIS A 248 -0.15 -9.64 0.58
CA HIS A 248 1.12 -10.22 0.15
C HIS A 248 1.98 -10.75 1.31
N HIS A 249 1.91 -10.09 2.46
CA HIS A 249 2.63 -10.54 3.66
C HIS A 249 2.01 -11.84 4.22
N ILE A 250 0.68 -11.93 4.21
CA ILE A 250 -0.05 -13.13 4.63
C ILE A 250 0.23 -14.29 3.67
N GLU A 251 0.22 -14.04 2.35
CA GLU A 251 0.53 -15.05 1.33
C GLU A 251 1.96 -15.59 1.48
N ILE A 252 2.94 -14.71 1.59
CA ILE A 252 4.35 -15.10 1.81
C ILE A 252 4.48 -15.90 3.09
N LYS A 253 3.85 -15.47 4.17
CA LYS A 253 3.89 -16.18 5.45
C LYS A 253 3.29 -17.57 5.32
N SER A 254 2.14 -17.71 4.65
CA SER A 254 1.48 -18.99 4.40
C SER A 254 2.37 -19.91 3.55
N GLN A 255 2.99 -19.40 2.49
CA GLN A 255 3.93 -20.17 1.66
C GLN A 255 5.18 -20.60 2.44
N LEU A 256 5.73 -19.71 3.28
CA LEU A 256 6.86 -20.05 4.14
C LEU A 256 6.50 -21.13 5.16
N GLU A 257 5.31 -21.07 5.75
CA GLU A 257 4.80 -22.11 6.66
C GLU A 257 4.59 -23.43 5.91
N GLU A 258 4.09 -23.40 4.70
CA GLU A 258 3.93 -24.57 3.84
C GLU A 258 5.29 -25.21 3.51
N TRP A 259 6.25 -24.43 3.01
CA TRP A 259 7.60 -24.94 2.71
C TRP A 259 8.36 -25.40 3.95
N ALA A 260 8.11 -24.76 5.10
CA ALA A 260 8.74 -25.16 6.35
C ALA A 260 8.21 -26.47 6.91
N ASN A 261 6.96 -26.82 6.64
CA ASN A 261 6.27 -27.92 7.31
C ASN A 261 5.96 -29.13 6.40
N TYR A 262 5.88 -28.92 5.07
CA TYR A 262 5.53 -29.97 4.13
C TYR A 262 6.73 -30.40 3.27
N ASP A 263 6.69 -31.65 2.84
CA ASP A 263 7.64 -32.23 1.88
C ASP A 263 7.22 -31.87 0.45
N SER A 264 8.13 -31.29 -0.33
CA SER A 264 7.84 -30.76 -1.67
C SER A 264 7.47 -31.85 -2.71
N LEU A 265 7.90 -33.10 -2.51
CA LEU A 265 7.59 -34.21 -3.43
C LEU A 265 6.23 -34.82 -3.12
N THR A 266 5.93 -35.02 -1.84
CA THR A 266 4.79 -35.86 -1.41
C THR A 266 3.64 -35.08 -0.81
N SER A 267 3.82 -33.77 -0.55
CA SER A 267 2.83 -32.86 0.05
C SER A 267 2.29 -33.29 1.43
N ILE A 268 2.98 -34.23 2.11
CA ILE A 268 2.75 -34.56 3.50
C ILE A 268 3.73 -33.81 4.40
N PHE A 269 3.55 -33.88 5.73
CA PHE A 269 4.47 -33.22 6.64
C PHE A 269 5.93 -33.71 6.46
N ASN A 270 6.87 -32.77 6.53
CA ASN A 270 8.30 -33.09 6.47
C ASN A 270 8.86 -33.48 7.85
N ARG A 271 10.11 -33.93 7.86
CA ARG A 271 10.82 -34.31 9.09
C ARG A 271 10.87 -33.19 10.12
N ARG A 272 11.07 -31.93 9.69
CA ARG A 272 11.15 -30.77 10.59
C ARG A 272 9.86 -30.58 11.37
N TYR A 273 8.72 -30.66 10.71
CA TYR A 273 7.41 -30.65 11.37
C TYR A 273 7.26 -31.83 12.35
N GLY A 274 7.67 -33.04 11.92
CA GLY A 274 7.65 -34.24 12.74
C GLY A 274 8.44 -34.10 14.02
N GLU A 275 9.67 -33.57 13.95
CA GLU A 275 10.50 -33.32 15.13
C GLU A 275 9.82 -32.36 16.12
N HIS A 276 9.18 -31.30 15.62
CA HIS A 276 8.45 -30.34 16.42
C HIS A 276 7.20 -30.95 17.08
N LEU A 277 6.46 -31.76 16.33
CA LEU A 277 5.29 -32.51 16.83
C LEU A 277 5.69 -33.46 17.95
N LEU A 278 6.78 -34.22 17.75
CA LEU A 278 7.30 -35.15 18.77
C LEU A 278 7.73 -34.42 20.05
N ASP A 279 8.29 -33.22 19.97
CA ASP A 279 8.63 -32.39 21.14
C ASP A 279 7.38 -31.95 21.91
N THR A 280 6.30 -31.64 21.21
CA THR A 280 5.02 -31.28 21.80
C THR A 280 4.39 -32.48 22.51
N ILE A 281 4.32 -33.63 21.82
CA ILE A 281 3.79 -34.87 22.39
C ILE A 281 4.61 -35.32 23.62
N GLN A 282 5.93 -35.19 23.59
CA GLN A 282 6.77 -35.55 24.75
C GLN A 282 6.37 -34.76 26.02
N LYS A 283 5.99 -33.48 25.87
CA LYS A 283 5.50 -32.67 26.97
C LYS A 283 4.13 -33.14 27.45
N ASP A 284 3.23 -33.50 26.55
CA ASP A 284 1.87 -33.93 26.84
C ASP A 284 1.82 -35.34 27.46
N MET A 285 2.78 -36.20 27.10
CA MET A 285 2.92 -37.55 27.67
C MET A 285 3.37 -37.56 29.15
N CYS A 286 3.56 -36.40 29.75
CA CYS A 286 3.74 -36.27 31.19
C CYS A 286 2.41 -36.47 31.99
N ASN A 287 1.26 -36.30 31.34
CA ASN A 287 -0.06 -36.42 31.93
C ASN A 287 -0.57 -37.88 31.92
N GLU A 288 -1.42 -38.26 32.91
CA GLU A 288 -1.75 -39.67 33.17
C GLU A 288 -2.66 -40.34 32.12
N ASP A 289 -3.48 -39.56 31.41
CA ASP A 289 -4.54 -40.09 30.53
C ASP A 289 -4.17 -40.14 29.06
N ASN A 290 -2.96 -39.72 28.69
CA ASN A 290 -2.56 -39.67 27.31
C ASN A 290 -1.90 -40.98 26.83
N SER A 291 -2.42 -41.57 25.77
CA SER A 291 -1.81 -42.67 25.02
C SER A 291 -1.45 -42.24 23.63
N CYS A 292 -0.28 -42.64 23.15
CA CYS A 292 0.18 -42.36 21.79
C CYS A 292 0.98 -43.54 21.28
N CYS A 293 0.77 -43.91 20.02
CA CYS A 293 1.62 -44.91 19.33
C CYS A 293 2.36 -44.21 18.19
N VAL A 294 3.57 -44.68 17.95
CA VAL A 294 4.44 -44.23 16.87
C VAL A 294 4.75 -45.41 15.99
N LEU A 295 4.57 -45.23 14.68
CA LEU A 295 4.93 -46.17 13.66
C LEU A 295 6.08 -45.60 12.86
N LEU A 296 7.14 -46.37 12.68
CA LEU A 296 8.17 -46.11 11.67
C LEU A 296 7.99 -47.11 10.56
N ALA A 297 7.88 -46.64 9.34
CA ALA A 297 7.62 -47.48 8.18
C ALA A 297 8.61 -47.16 7.05
N ASP A 298 8.81 -48.16 6.17
CA ASP A 298 9.74 -48.04 5.07
C ASP A 298 9.23 -48.85 3.87
N ILE A 299 9.44 -48.32 2.65
CA ILE A 299 9.05 -49.01 1.42
C ILE A 299 10.08 -50.11 1.12
N ASP A 300 9.64 -51.35 1.11
CA ASP A 300 10.52 -52.49 0.88
C ASP A 300 11.17 -52.43 -0.51
N TYR A 301 12.48 -52.61 -0.53
CA TYR A 301 13.28 -52.62 -1.77
C TYR A 301 13.21 -51.34 -2.60
N PHE A 302 12.89 -50.19 -2.00
CA PHE A 302 12.74 -48.91 -2.72
C PHE A 302 13.99 -48.54 -3.53
N LYS A 303 15.17 -48.80 -2.99
CA LYS A 303 16.42 -48.59 -3.73
C LYS A 303 16.48 -49.44 -5.01
N THR A 304 16.04 -50.69 -4.98
CA THR A 304 16.00 -51.54 -6.17
C THR A 304 15.01 -51.00 -7.21
N ILE A 305 13.88 -50.44 -6.76
CA ILE A 305 12.92 -49.78 -7.65
C ILE A 305 13.59 -48.60 -8.36
N ASN A 306 14.31 -47.76 -7.63
CA ASN A 306 15.04 -46.63 -8.21
C ASN A 306 16.14 -47.07 -9.18
N ASP A 307 16.94 -48.08 -8.78
CA ASP A 307 18.05 -48.57 -9.59
C ASP A 307 17.57 -49.23 -10.88
N THR A 308 16.39 -49.88 -10.85
CA THR A 308 15.83 -50.61 -12.03
C THR A 308 15.01 -49.68 -12.94
N HIS A 309 14.24 -48.79 -12.39
CA HIS A 309 13.24 -48.02 -13.13
C HIS A 309 13.52 -46.50 -13.16
N GLY A 310 14.58 -46.06 -12.50
CA GLY A 310 14.97 -44.65 -12.39
C GLY A 310 14.21 -43.84 -11.31
N HIS A 311 14.82 -42.79 -10.82
CA HIS A 311 14.31 -41.99 -9.74
C HIS A 311 12.92 -41.38 -10.04
N ALA A 312 12.65 -41.02 -11.29
CA ALA A 312 11.36 -40.43 -11.67
C ALA A 312 10.16 -41.41 -11.47
N LEU A 313 10.38 -42.73 -11.59
CA LEU A 313 9.34 -43.70 -11.26
C LEU A 313 9.28 -43.94 -9.76
N GLY A 314 10.42 -43.98 -9.07
CA GLY A 314 10.47 -44.07 -7.61
C GLY A 314 9.74 -42.89 -6.93
N ASP A 315 9.89 -41.68 -7.42
CA ASP A 315 9.17 -40.52 -6.94
C ASP A 315 7.64 -40.68 -7.07
N LYS A 316 7.17 -41.23 -8.20
CA LYS A 316 5.73 -41.51 -8.38
C LYS A 316 5.24 -42.62 -7.44
N VAL A 317 6.03 -43.64 -7.19
CA VAL A 317 5.72 -44.68 -6.20
C VAL A 317 5.59 -44.08 -4.83
N LEU A 318 6.55 -43.21 -4.42
CA LEU A 318 6.54 -42.54 -3.14
C LEU A 318 5.31 -41.66 -3.00
N GLN A 319 4.99 -40.84 -4.00
CA GLN A 319 3.79 -40.00 -4.01
C GLN A 319 2.51 -40.85 -3.86
N GLN A 320 2.39 -41.95 -4.60
CA GLN A 320 1.21 -42.82 -4.54
C GLN A 320 1.10 -43.50 -3.18
N VAL A 321 2.19 -44.02 -2.61
CA VAL A 321 2.24 -44.62 -1.27
C VAL A 321 1.74 -43.62 -0.24
N MET A 322 2.30 -42.38 -0.22
CA MET A 322 1.90 -41.36 0.73
C MET A 322 0.42 -40.97 0.60
N HIS A 323 -0.08 -40.88 -0.62
CA HIS A 323 -1.48 -40.62 -0.90
C HIS A 323 -2.40 -41.70 -0.34
N GLU A 324 -2.08 -42.99 -0.57
CA GLU A 324 -2.89 -44.09 -0.06
C GLU A 324 -2.80 -44.22 1.46
N LEU A 325 -1.64 -44.00 2.07
CA LEU A 325 -1.51 -43.96 3.52
C LEU A 325 -2.37 -42.82 4.11
N SER A 326 -2.27 -41.64 3.55
CA SER A 326 -3.04 -40.44 4.02
C SER A 326 -4.55 -40.68 3.99
N LYS A 327 -5.09 -41.28 2.92
CA LYS A 327 -6.52 -41.63 2.82
C LYS A 327 -7.01 -42.60 3.89
N ASN A 328 -6.11 -43.45 4.39
CA ASN A 328 -6.43 -44.50 5.35
C ASN A 328 -6.12 -44.11 6.81
N LEU A 329 -5.70 -42.87 7.07
CA LEU A 329 -5.47 -42.32 8.38
C LEU A 329 -6.66 -41.41 8.82
N ARG A 330 -6.80 -41.20 10.14
CA ARG A 330 -7.83 -40.31 10.72
C ARG A 330 -7.33 -38.86 10.69
N SER A 331 -8.21 -37.92 10.83
CA SER A 331 -7.86 -36.49 10.89
C SER A 331 -6.91 -36.11 12.03
N LYS A 332 -6.86 -36.92 13.10
CA LYS A 332 -5.97 -36.74 14.25
C LYS A 332 -4.62 -37.44 14.07
N ASP A 333 -4.51 -38.38 13.12
CA ASP A 333 -3.28 -39.10 12.85
C ASP A 333 -2.38 -38.24 11.97
N THR A 334 -1.08 -38.27 12.20
CA THR A 334 -0.13 -37.44 11.46
C THR A 334 0.82 -38.31 10.66
N LEU A 335 0.87 -38.07 9.34
CA LEU A 335 1.76 -38.74 8.39
C LEU A 335 2.93 -37.80 8.06
N ILE A 336 4.16 -38.30 8.18
CA ILE A 336 5.38 -37.51 8.08
C ILE A 336 6.38 -38.28 7.20
N ARG A 337 6.96 -37.58 6.22
CA ARG A 337 8.14 -38.11 5.52
C ARG A 337 9.38 -37.89 6.40
N TRP A 338 9.91 -38.98 6.95
CA TRP A 338 11.00 -38.91 7.92
C TRP A 338 12.39 -38.86 7.25
N GLY A 339 12.53 -39.53 6.13
CA GLY A 339 13.74 -39.55 5.30
C GLY A 339 13.42 -40.15 3.95
N GLY A 340 14.24 -40.19 2.97
CA GLY A 340 14.04 -40.80 1.66
C GLY A 340 12.73 -41.55 1.43
N ASP A 341 12.72 -42.84 1.77
CA ASP A 341 11.59 -43.78 1.77
C ASP A 341 11.05 -44.12 3.17
N GLU A 342 11.62 -43.49 4.23
CA GLU A 342 11.16 -43.66 5.60
C GLU A 342 9.97 -42.75 5.94
N ILE A 343 8.99 -43.33 6.60
CA ILE A 343 7.72 -42.69 6.95
C ILE A 343 7.49 -42.83 8.44
N LEU A 344 7.22 -41.71 9.10
CA LEU A 344 6.81 -41.68 10.50
C LEU A 344 5.29 -41.40 10.59
N ILE A 345 4.58 -42.26 11.31
CA ILE A 345 3.14 -42.04 11.58
C ILE A 345 2.94 -41.91 13.07
N VAL A 346 2.28 -40.83 13.48
CA VAL A 346 1.96 -40.56 14.87
C VAL A 346 0.47 -40.75 15.08
N LEU A 347 0.10 -41.61 15.99
CA LEU A 347 -1.27 -41.99 16.32
C LEU A 347 -1.61 -41.58 17.77
N PRO A 348 -2.19 -40.39 17.99
CA PRO A 348 -2.59 -39.98 19.32
C PRO A 348 -3.86 -40.70 19.80
N SER A 349 -4.00 -40.85 21.12
CA SER A 349 -5.15 -41.45 21.77
C SER A 349 -5.50 -42.86 21.28
N ILE A 350 -4.49 -43.70 21.06
CA ILE A 350 -4.66 -45.06 20.60
C ILE A 350 -3.83 -46.06 21.45
N LYS A 351 -4.37 -47.28 21.71
CA LYS A 351 -3.66 -48.38 22.34
C LYS A 351 -2.89 -49.21 21.34
N LEU A 352 -1.88 -49.93 21.80
CA LEU A 352 -0.98 -50.74 20.94
C LEU A 352 -1.74 -51.70 20.02
N ASP A 353 -2.70 -52.47 20.53
CA ASP A 353 -3.46 -53.43 19.76
C ASP A 353 -4.21 -52.79 18.57
N SER A 354 -4.76 -51.59 18.80
CA SER A 354 -5.44 -50.87 17.75
C SER A 354 -4.45 -50.25 16.75
N ALA A 355 -3.26 -49.84 17.22
CA ALA A 355 -2.18 -49.33 16.35
C ALA A 355 -1.61 -50.46 15.46
N LEU A 356 -1.46 -51.67 16.01
CA LEU A 356 -1.05 -52.85 15.24
C LEU A 356 -2.06 -53.21 14.13
N LYS A 357 -3.36 -53.21 14.45
CA LYS A 357 -4.43 -53.39 13.46
C LYS A 357 -4.42 -52.32 12.38
N MET A 358 -4.14 -51.07 12.75
CA MET A 358 -4.01 -49.97 11.81
C MET A 358 -2.79 -50.19 10.90
N ALA A 359 -1.64 -50.50 11.47
CA ALA A 359 -0.42 -50.76 10.70
C ALA A 359 -0.60 -51.90 9.69
N ASP A 360 -1.25 -53.02 10.09
CA ASP A 360 -1.53 -54.12 9.20
C ASP A 360 -2.51 -53.76 8.07
N ARG A 361 -3.53 -52.96 8.40
CA ARG A 361 -4.43 -52.41 7.38
C ARG A 361 -3.67 -51.55 6.37
N LEU A 362 -2.78 -50.62 6.83
CA LEU A 362 -1.98 -49.79 5.96
C LEU A 362 -1.05 -50.65 5.07
N ARG A 363 -0.38 -51.64 5.64
CA ARG A 363 0.44 -52.61 4.92
C ARG A 363 -0.35 -53.28 3.79
N THR A 364 -1.52 -53.84 4.11
CA THR A 364 -2.39 -54.52 3.15
C THR A 364 -2.91 -53.59 2.05
N VAL A 365 -3.22 -52.33 2.40
CA VAL A 365 -3.61 -51.31 1.42
C VAL A 365 -2.50 -51.11 0.39
N ILE A 366 -1.24 -50.96 0.82
CA ILE A 366 -0.12 -50.73 -0.09
C ILE A 366 0.17 -51.98 -0.94
N GLU A 367 0.18 -53.18 -0.32
CA GLU A 367 0.34 -54.45 -1.01
C GLU A 367 -0.71 -54.65 -2.12
N SER A 368 -1.96 -54.21 -1.90
CA SER A 368 -3.04 -54.32 -2.87
C SER A 368 -3.05 -53.23 -3.93
N CYS A 369 -2.25 -52.17 -3.79
CA CYS A 369 -2.20 -51.06 -4.73
C CYS A 369 -1.51 -51.45 -6.03
N LYS A 370 -2.05 -51.00 -7.16
CA LYS A 370 -1.38 -51.17 -8.46
C LYS A 370 -0.48 -49.97 -8.74
N PHE A 371 0.78 -50.25 -8.96
CA PHE A 371 1.78 -49.25 -9.33
C PHE A 371 2.11 -49.31 -10.81
N PRO A 372 2.25 -48.21 -11.54
CA PRO A 372 2.60 -48.23 -12.95
C PRO A 372 3.97 -48.88 -13.18
N ARG A 373 4.04 -49.93 -14.01
CA ARG A 373 5.28 -50.64 -14.39
C ARG A 373 6.02 -51.39 -13.25
N ILE A 374 5.38 -51.54 -12.10
CA ILE A 374 5.95 -52.29 -10.96
C ILE A 374 4.89 -53.29 -10.55
N GLU A 375 5.30 -54.56 -10.45
CA GLU A 375 4.37 -55.63 -10.14
C GLU A 375 3.84 -55.57 -8.72
N GLU A 376 4.72 -55.25 -7.77
CA GLU A 376 4.39 -55.26 -6.36
C GLU A 376 5.24 -54.23 -5.61
N VAL A 377 4.60 -53.47 -4.70
CA VAL A 377 5.25 -52.60 -3.72
C VAL A 377 4.72 -52.99 -2.35
N THR A 378 5.61 -53.28 -1.43
CA THR A 378 5.26 -53.62 -0.04
C THR A 378 5.93 -52.67 0.93
N MET A 379 5.46 -52.68 2.18
CA MET A 379 6.00 -51.86 3.25
C MET A 379 6.16 -52.67 4.53
N SER A 380 7.20 -52.36 5.28
CA SER A 380 7.43 -52.90 6.63
C SER A 380 7.17 -51.80 7.68
N PHE A 381 6.61 -52.20 8.83
CA PHE A 381 6.26 -51.31 9.90
C PHE A 381 6.81 -51.71 11.25
N GLY A 382 7.47 -50.82 11.95
CA GLY A 382 7.78 -50.93 13.39
C GLY A 382 6.82 -50.13 14.21
N VAL A 383 6.11 -50.75 15.15
CA VAL A 383 5.05 -50.15 15.95
C VAL A 383 5.42 -50.11 17.43
N VAL A 384 5.34 -48.94 18.08
CA VAL A 384 5.63 -48.80 19.50
C VAL A 384 4.61 -47.89 20.19
N THR A 385 4.35 -48.17 21.44
CA THR A 385 3.62 -47.25 22.31
C THR A 385 4.60 -46.24 22.94
N TRP A 386 4.26 -44.99 22.96
CA TRP A 386 5.01 -43.98 23.71
C TRP A 386 4.74 -44.14 25.20
N LYS A 387 5.82 -44.42 25.94
CA LYS A 387 5.70 -44.62 27.39
C LYS A 387 5.73 -43.27 28.11
N ARG A 388 5.03 -43.19 29.22
CA ARG A 388 5.03 -41.99 30.07
C ARG A 388 6.45 -41.55 30.42
N LYS A 389 6.72 -40.23 30.34
CA LYS A 389 8.04 -39.62 30.59
C LYS A 389 9.19 -40.15 29.71
N GLU A 390 8.88 -40.88 28.65
CA GLU A 390 9.89 -41.37 27.73
C GLU A 390 10.36 -40.25 26.76
N LEU A 391 11.65 -40.17 26.51
CA LEU A 391 12.20 -39.22 25.57
C LEU A 391 11.88 -39.62 24.12
N LYS A 392 11.61 -38.65 23.25
CA LYS A 392 11.34 -38.88 21.81
C LYS A 392 12.42 -39.72 21.14
N THR A 393 13.70 -39.50 21.52
CA THR A 393 14.83 -40.29 20.96
C THR A 393 14.77 -41.78 21.33
N SER A 394 14.26 -42.11 22.54
CA SER A 394 14.07 -43.51 22.95
C SER A 394 12.90 -44.14 22.23
N VAL A 395 11.79 -43.42 22.03
CA VAL A 395 10.64 -43.93 21.26
C VAL A 395 11.04 -44.20 19.81
N LEU A 396 11.71 -43.26 19.16
CA LEU A 396 12.20 -43.41 17.78
C LEU A 396 13.14 -44.60 17.66
N ARG A 397 14.10 -44.72 18.56
CA ARG A 397 15.01 -45.89 18.57
C ARG A 397 14.28 -47.22 18.68
N ARG A 398 13.28 -47.33 19.57
CA ARG A 398 12.45 -48.55 19.67
C ARG A 398 11.62 -48.79 18.42
N ALA A 399 11.10 -47.76 17.77
CA ALA A 399 10.35 -47.88 16.54
C ALA A 399 11.27 -48.38 15.39
N ASP A 400 12.51 -47.88 15.34
CA ASP A 400 13.52 -48.35 14.39
C ASP A 400 13.94 -49.79 14.63
N GLU A 401 14.17 -50.21 15.88
CA GLU A 401 14.42 -51.56 16.29
C GLU A 401 13.29 -52.53 15.81
N GLN A 402 12.02 -52.10 15.96
CA GLN A 402 10.87 -52.89 15.47
C GLN A 402 10.80 -52.92 13.94
N LEU A 403 11.06 -51.83 13.25
CA LEU A 403 11.12 -51.79 11.78
C LEU A 403 12.23 -52.72 11.24
N TYR A 404 13.39 -52.68 11.89
CA TYR A 404 14.49 -53.58 11.55
C TYR A 404 14.08 -55.06 11.69
N LEU A 405 13.39 -55.43 12.78
CA LEU A 405 12.87 -56.78 12.97
C LEU A 405 11.84 -57.16 11.90
N ALA A 406 10.94 -56.25 11.50
CA ALA A 406 10.00 -56.49 10.40
C ALA A 406 10.74 -56.77 9.08
N LYS A 407 11.75 -55.97 8.75
CA LYS A 407 12.58 -56.19 7.57
C LYS A 407 13.37 -57.51 7.62
N ALA A 408 13.89 -57.91 8.80
CA ALA A 408 14.63 -59.18 8.99
C ALA A 408 13.72 -60.39 8.93
N ASN A 409 12.44 -60.28 9.33
CA ASN A 409 11.45 -61.36 9.28
C ASN A 409 10.82 -61.60 7.90
N GLY A 410 11.38 -61.03 6.85
CA GLY A 410 10.95 -61.28 5.46
C GLY A 410 10.28 -60.09 4.81
N ARG A 411 10.24 -58.90 5.44
CA ARG A 411 9.55 -57.70 4.94
C ARG A 411 8.04 -57.90 4.81
N ASN A 412 7.35 -56.91 4.23
CA ASN A 412 5.89 -56.91 4.08
C ASN A 412 5.15 -57.37 5.37
N CYS A 413 5.60 -56.88 6.50
CA CYS A 413 5.04 -57.26 7.80
C CYS A 413 5.16 -56.15 8.84
N ILE A 414 4.50 -56.33 9.99
CA ILE A 414 4.54 -55.45 11.13
C ILE A 414 5.30 -56.09 12.29
N SER A 415 5.98 -55.28 13.09
CA SER A 415 6.61 -55.75 14.33
C SER A 415 6.31 -54.74 15.47
N PRO A 416 6.00 -55.20 16.71
CA PRO A 416 5.81 -56.60 17.09
C PRO A 416 4.59 -57.18 16.37
N HIS A 417 4.61 -58.49 16.15
CA HIS A 417 3.45 -59.20 15.59
C HIS A 417 2.27 -59.02 16.56
N SER A 418 1.06 -58.77 16.03
CA SER A 418 -0.15 -58.88 16.83
C SER A 418 -0.22 -60.27 17.42
N VAL A 419 -0.26 -60.40 18.75
CA VAL A 419 -0.59 -61.66 19.38
C VAL A 419 -2.03 -61.96 18.99
N PRO A 420 -2.34 -63.14 18.44
CA PRO A 420 -3.69 -63.50 18.02
C PRO A 420 -4.74 -63.43 19.11
#